data_ceb9de0265c601b86b8f72eada19ef75
#
_entry.id   ceb9de0265c601b86b8f72eada19ef75
#
_cell.length_a   1.000
_cell.length_b   1.000
_cell.length_c   1.000
_cell.angle_alpha   90.00
_cell.angle_beta   90.00
_cell.angle_gamma   90.00
#
_symmetry.space_group_name_H-M   'P 1'
#
loop_
_entity.id
_entity.type
_entity.pdbx_description
1 polymer ?
#
loop_
_entity_poly.entity_id
_entity_poly.type
_entity_poly.pdbx_seq_one_letter_code
_entity_poly.pdbx_strand_id
1 'polypeptide(L)'
;KTEWTNPGGSVKDRAALFIIREAENAGHLTPGMTLLDATSGNMGISYATFAAARGYRVTLCIPENASPERIKTLRVLGAQLVLTDEMDGSDGAIMRARAMAAANPEKYFYADQYNNPANWQAHYHAAGPEIMTQTPDPVTHFLCGLGTSGTMMGVGRSLKEHDADIQLVAVQPEAPFHGIEGLKHMQSAIVPGFYDENLADEHLPIRTEGGLEMTRRLARE
;
A
#
# COMPACT_ATOMS: atom_id res chain seq x y z
N LYS A 1 -6.25 -12.98 -8.50
CA LYS A 1 -7.30 -11.94 -8.36
C LYS A 1 -6.89 -10.66 -9.07
N THR A 2 -7.78 -10.13 -9.92
CA THR A 2 -7.49 -9.05 -10.88
C THR A 2 -7.66 -7.66 -10.25
N GLU A 3 -6.79 -7.27 -9.33
CA GLU A 3 -6.87 -6.01 -8.59
C GLU A 3 -6.65 -4.75 -9.45
N TRP A 4 -6.15 -4.89 -10.68
CA TRP A 4 -6.06 -3.79 -11.66
C TRP A 4 -7.42 -3.34 -12.22
N THR A 5 -8.50 -4.06 -11.96
CA THR A 5 -9.86 -3.67 -12.34
C THR A 5 -10.53 -2.73 -11.33
N ASN A 6 -9.90 -2.48 -10.19
CA ASN A 6 -10.35 -1.51 -9.19
C ASN A 6 -10.29 -0.07 -9.77
N PRO A 7 -11.09 0.89 -9.27
CA PRO A 7 -11.18 2.27 -9.79
C PRO A 7 -9.84 3.01 -9.93
N GLY A 8 -8.93 2.85 -8.97
CA GLY A 8 -7.57 3.42 -9.01
C GLY A 8 -6.55 2.48 -9.67
N GLY A 9 -6.98 1.32 -10.18
CA GLY A 9 -6.16 0.39 -10.94
C GLY A 9 -5.25 -0.51 -10.12
N SER A 10 -5.45 -0.66 -8.82
CA SER A 10 -4.59 -1.52 -7.99
C SER A 10 -5.27 -2.03 -6.71
N VAL A 11 -4.60 -2.97 -6.05
CA VAL A 11 -4.98 -3.50 -4.73
C VAL A 11 -5.02 -2.42 -3.64
N LYS A 12 -4.34 -1.31 -3.82
CA LYS A 12 -4.31 -0.20 -2.85
C LYS A 12 -5.66 0.48 -2.67
N ASP A 13 -6.57 0.35 -3.61
CA ASP A 13 -7.94 0.87 -3.51
C ASP A 13 -8.68 0.32 -2.30
N ARG A 14 -8.44 -0.95 -1.96
CA ARG A 14 -9.06 -1.57 -0.78
C ARG A 14 -8.62 -0.89 0.51
N ALA A 15 -7.31 -0.77 0.69
CA ALA A 15 -6.75 -0.13 1.88
C ALA A 15 -7.12 1.35 1.96
N ALA A 16 -7.01 2.10 0.86
CA ALA A 16 -7.33 3.53 0.83
C ALA A 16 -8.79 3.81 1.19
N LEU A 17 -9.72 3.07 0.57
CA LEU A 17 -11.15 3.21 0.84
C LEU A 17 -11.48 2.86 2.30
N PHE A 18 -10.88 1.80 2.83
CA PHE A 18 -11.14 1.36 4.20
C PHE A 18 -10.59 2.35 5.22
N ILE A 19 -9.37 2.86 5.02
CA ILE A 19 -8.78 3.92 5.87
C ILE A 19 -9.65 5.17 5.89
N ILE A 20 -10.12 5.63 4.72
CA ILE A 20 -10.99 6.82 4.64
C ILE A 20 -12.31 6.57 5.38
N ARG A 21 -12.98 5.44 5.14
CA ARG A 21 -14.27 5.13 5.78
C ARG A 21 -14.16 4.99 7.29
N GLU A 22 -13.15 4.31 7.78
CA GLU A 22 -12.93 4.17 9.22
C GLU A 22 -12.62 5.53 9.87
N ALA A 23 -11.85 6.39 9.20
CA ALA A 23 -11.57 7.74 9.69
C ALA A 23 -12.82 8.63 9.72
N GLU A 24 -13.70 8.53 8.72
CA GLU A 24 -15.00 9.22 8.71
C GLU A 24 -15.90 8.72 9.84
N ASN A 25 -16.04 7.40 9.97
CA ASN A 25 -16.87 6.78 11.00
C ASN A 25 -16.42 7.14 12.42
N ALA A 26 -15.10 7.23 12.63
CA ALA A 26 -14.50 7.64 13.90
C ALA A 26 -14.48 9.16 14.14
N GLY A 27 -14.87 9.97 13.15
CA GLY A 27 -14.81 11.42 13.21
C GLY A 27 -13.39 12.01 13.14
N HIS A 28 -12.41 11.23 12.72
CA HIS A 28 -11.01 11.66 12.54
C HIS A 28 -10.78 12.41 11.22
N LEU A 29 -11.58 12.11 10.20
CA LEU A 29 -11.59 12.81 8.92
C LEU A 29 -12.95 13.47 8.75
N THR A 30 -12.97 14.81 8.88
CA THR A 30 -14.19 15.61 8.80
C THR A 30 -14.17 16.58 7.62
N PRO A 31 -15.32 17.08 7.15
CA PRO A 31 -15.37 18.06 6.07
C PRO A 31 -14.47 19.26 6.34
N GLY A 32 -13.66 19.64 5.33
CA GLY A 32 -12.69 20.74 5.44
C GLY A 32 -11.27 20.30 5.77
N MET A 33 -11.07 19.15 6.36
CA MET A 33 -9.74 18.56 6.56
C MET A 33 -9.11 18.10 5.23
N THR A 34 -7.81 17.90 5.29
CA THR A 34 -7.00 17.40 4.17
C THR A 34 -6.43 16.02 4.56
N LEU A 35 -6.69 15.00 3.75
CA LEU A 35 -6.02 13.72 3.89
C LEU A 35 -4.53 13.89 3.56
N LEU A 36 -3.66 13.47 4.45
CA LEU A 36 -2.20 13.53 4.31
C LEU A 36 -1.61 12.13 4.43
N ASP A 37 -0.73 11.76 3.50
CA ASP A 37 0.07 10.54 3.64
C ASP A 37 1.40 10.65 2.89
N ALA A 38 2.29 9.67 3.12
CA ALA A 38 3.49 9.44 2.36
C ALA A 38 3.28 8.27 1.41
N THR A 39 3.63 8.45 0.13
CA THR A 39 3.47 7.38 -0.86
C THR A 39 4.43 7.56 -2.03
N SER A 40 4.91 6.47 -2.58
CA SER A 40 5.67 6.45 -3.82
C SER A 40 4.85 5.97 -5.03
N GLY A 41 3.55 5.68 -4.85
CA GLY A 41 2.83 5.07 -5.95
C GLY A 41 1.31 4.94 -5.80
N ASN A 42 0.81 3.73 -6.01
CA ASN A 42 -0.61 3.43 -6.18
C ASN A 42 -1.51 3.84 -5.01
N MET A 43 -0.98 3.86 -3.79
CA MET A 43 -1.77 4.34 -2.64
C MET A 43 -2.17 5.80 -2.79
N GLY A 44 -1.27 6.64 -3.31
CA GLY A 44 -1.58 8.04 -3.61
C GLY A 44 -2.67 8.20 -4.67
N ILE A 45 -2.64 7.39 -5.72
CA ILE A 45 -3.68 7.37 -6.75
C ILE A 45 -5.03 6.99 -6.13
N SER A 46 -5.04 5.94 -5.29
CA SER A 46 -6.25 5.50 -4.59
C SER A 46 -6.80 6.57 -3.66
N TYR A 47 -5.95 7.21 -2.83
CA TYR A 47 -6.39 8.33 -1.99
C TYR A 47 -6.94 9.48 -2.79
N ALA A 48 -6.25 9.91 -3.85
CA ALA A 48 -6.71 11.02 -4.69
C ALA A 48 -8.06 10.70 -5.35
N THR A 49 -8.24 9.48 -5.85
CA THR A 49 -9.49 9.03 -6.49
C THR A 49 -10.66 9.04 -5.49
N PHE A 50 -10.49 8.41 -4.32
CA PHE A 50 -11.60 8.30 -3.35
C PHE A 50 -11.85 9.59 -2.60
N ALA A 51 -10.80 10.36 -2.27
CA ALA A 51 -10.96 11.64 -1.61
C ALA A 51 -11.64 12.66 -2.52
N ALA A 52 -11.30 12.70 -3.83
CA ALA A 52 -11.99 13.56 -4.79
C ALA A 52 -13.48 13.23 -4.88
N ALA A 53 -13.83 11.94 -4.93
CA ALA A 53 -15.24 11.50 -4.95
C ALA A 53 -16.02 11.84 -3.67
N ARG A 54 -15.33 12.06 -2.55
CA ARG A 54 -15.90 12.37 -1.23
C ARG A 54 -15.72 13.84 -0.81
N GLY A 55 -15.14 14.67 -1.68
CA GLY A 55 -14.97 16.10 -1.46
C GLY A 55 -13.83 16.51 -0.51
N TYR A 56 -12.88 15.58 -0.24
CA TYR A 56 -11.69 15.89 0.56
C TYR A 56 -10.52 16.34 -0.32
N ARG A 57 -9.72 17.25 0.23
CA ARG A 57 -8.41 17.58 -0.32
C ARG A 57 -7.39 16.50 0.06
N VAL A 58 -6.41 16.31 -0.81
CA VAL A 58 -5.31 15.35 -0.58
C VAL A 58 -3.97 16.06 -0.69
N THR A 59 -3.10 15.82 0.27
CA THR A 59 -1.68 16.21 0.22
C THR A 59 -0.83 14.94 0.37
N LEU A 60 0.12 14.74 -0.54
CA LEU A 60 0.99 13.56 -0.56
C LEU A 60 2.45 13.98 -0.50
N CYS A 61 3.19 13.41 0.45
CA CYS A 61 4.65 13.48 0.47
C CYS A 61 5.21 12.35 -0.41
N ILE A 62 6.08 12.69 -1.36
CA ILE A 62 6.55 11.78 -2.39
C ILE A 62 8.00 12.12 -2.76
N PRO A 63 8.91 11.14 -2.90
CA PRO A 63 10.27 11.40 -3.35
C PRO A 63 10.31 12.05 -4.74
N GLU A 64 11.26 12.96 -4.97
CA GLU A 64 11.41 13.68 -6.24
C GLU A 64 11.66 12.78 -7.43
N ASN A 65 12.30 11.62 -7.22
CA ASN A 65 12.58 10.62 -8.25
C ASN A 65 11.40 9.70 -8.57
N ALA A 66 10.20 9.97 -8.01
CA ALA A 66 8.99 9.27 -8.43
C ALA A 66 8.73 9.50 -9.92
N SER A 67 8.18 8.48 -10.61
CA SER A 67 8.02 8.55 -12.06
C SER A 67 7.20 9.77 -12.49
N PRO A 68 7.60 10.47 -13.58
CA PRO A 68 6.88 11.65 -14.09
C PRO A 68 5.40 11.37 -14.37
N GLU A 69 5.08 10.16 -14.81
CA GLU A 69 3.72 9.71 -15.09
C GLU A 69 2.87 9.68 -13.83
N ARG A 70 3.43 9.22 -12.71
CA ARG A 70 2.74 9.21 -11.40
C ARG A 70 2.51 10.61 -10.88
N ILE A 71 3.53 11.45 -10.91
CA ILE A 71 3.41 12.86 -10.52
C ILE A 71 2.31 13.55 -11.33
N LYS A 72 2.29 13.33 -12.65
CA LYS A 72 1.26 13.88 -13.54
C LYS A 72 -0.13 13.35 -13.20
N THR A 73 -0.27 12.05 -13.00
CA THR A 73 -1.55 11.41 -12.63
C THR A 73 -2.09 11.98 -11.32
N LEU A 74 -1.26 12.06 -10.28
CA LEU A 74 -1.67 12.59 -8.99
C LEU A 74 -2.12 14.07 -9.08
N ARG A 75 -1.41 14.89 -9.86
CA ARG A 75 -1.81 16.28 -10.10
C ARG A 75 -3.13 16.40 -10.84
N VAL A 76 -3.36 15.56 -11.86
CA VAL A 76 -4.63 15.52 -12.60
C VAL A 76 -5.80 15.12 -11.70
N LEU A 77 -5.56 14.22 -10.74
CA LEU A 77 -6.53 13.83 -9.72
C LEU A 77 -6.72 14.89 -8.61
N GLY A 78 -6.02 16.03 -8.69
CA GLY A 78 -6.18 17.15 -7.76
C GLY A 78 -5.36 17.05 -6.47
N ALA A 79 -4.43 16.08 -6.36
CA ALA A 79 -3.58 15.96 -5.18
C ALA A 79 -2.51 17.07 -5.14
N GLN A 80 -2.32 17.68 -3.97
CA GLN A 80 -1.18 18.54 -3.67
C GLN A 80 0.04 17.66 -3.35
N LEU A 81 1.17 17.91 -4.02
CA LEU A 81 2.40 17.14 -3.82
C LEU A 81 3.43 17.95 -3.05
N VAL A 82 4.03 17.31 -2.05
CA VAL A 82 5.20 17.78 -1.30
C VAL A 82 6.34 16.84 -1.68
N LEU A 83 7.26 17.34 -2.51
CA LEU A 83 8.42 16.57 -2.94
C LEU A 83 9.45 16.51 -1.81
N THR A 84 10.07 15.35 -1.64
CA THR A 84 11.13 15.09 -0.66
C THR A 84 12.39 14.63 -1.36
N ASP A 85 13.53 14.74 -0.68
CA ASP A 85 14.83 14.35 -1.23
C ASP A 85 14.79 12.89 -1.71
N GLU A 86 15.30 12.66 -2.92
CA GLU A 86 15.36 11.32 -3.53
C GLU A 86 16.25 10.36 -2.77
N MET A 87 17.30 10.86 -2.11
CA MET A 87 18.24 10.05 -1.33
C MET A 87 17.60 9.47 -0.06
N ASP A 88 16.61 10.17 0.50
CA ASP A 88 15.86 9.69 1.67
C ASP A 88 14.74 8.70 1.30
N GLY A 89 14.42 8.60 0.02
CA GLY A 89 13.44 7.65 -0.52
C GLY A 89 12.06 7.73 0.14
N SER A 90 11.43 6.59 0.31
CA SER A 90 10.09 6.50 0.94
C SER A 90 10.11 6.88 2.42
N ASP A 91 11.22 6.69 3.11
CA ASP A 91 11.33 6.96 4.55
C ASP A 91 11.41 8.46 4.82
N GLY A 92 12.09 9.23 3.96
CA GLY A 92 12.05 10.70 4.00
C GLY A 92 10.64 11.25 3.79
N ALA A 93 9.89 10.69 2.86
CA ALA A 93 8.49 11.07 2.66
C ALA A 93 7.62 10.78 3.89
N ILE A 94 7.80 9.64 4.56
CA ILE A 94 7.11 9.28 5.80
C ILE A 94 7.43 10.29 6.91
N MET A 95 8.70 10.60 7.11
CA MET A 95 9.13 11.57 8.12
C MET A 95 8.56 12.96 7.86
N ARG A 96 8.51 13.38 6.58
CA ARG A 96 7.91 14.66 6.19
C ARG A 96 6.42 14.71 6.47
N ALA A 97 5.66 13.67 6.12
CA ALA A 97 4.23 13.59 6.38
C ALA A 97 3.93 13.66 7.89
N ARG A 98 4.67 12.89 8.70
CA ARG A 98 4.56 12.93 10.17
C ARG A 98 4.80 14.33 10.75
N ALA A 99 5.85 15.00 10.29
CA ALA A 99 6.16 16.35 10.75
C ALA A 99 5.06 17.36 10.38
N MET A 100 4.50 17.27 9.18
CA MET A 100 3.39 18.12 8.72
C MET A 100 2.11 17.89 9.54
N ALA A 101 1.77 16.63 9.81
CA ALA A 101 0.62 16.25 10.62
C ALA A 101 0.76 16.79 12.06
N ALA A 102 1.93 16.57 12.67
CA ALA A 102 2.21 17.03 14.03
C ALA A 102 2.15 18.56 14.16
N ALA A 103 2.58 19.29 13.12
CA ALA A 103 2.57 20.75 13.12
C ALA A 103 1.17 21.36 12.93
N ASN A 104 0.22 20.64 12.33
CA ASN A 104 -1.13 21.14 12.02
C ASN A 104 -2.19 20.01 12.14
N PRO A 105 -2.42 19.48 13.34
CA PRO A 105 -3.29 18.32 13.56
C PRO A 105 -4.76 18.61 13.22
N GLU A 106 -5.21 19.87 13.34
CA GLU A 106 -6.56 20.31 13.00
C GLU A 106 -6.79 20.41 11.49
N LYS A 107 -5.73 20.53 10.69
CA LYS A 107 -5.80 20.64 9.24
C LYS A 107 -5.71 19.30 8.54
N TYR A 108 -4.88 18.39 9.08
CA TYR A 108 -4.52 17.15 8.41
C TYR A 108 -5.05 15.93 9.16
N PHE A 109 -5.75 15.07 8.43
CA PHE A 109 -5.88 13.67 8.80
C PHE A 109 -4.69 12.91 8.21
N TYR A 110 -3.76 12.47 9.05
CA TYR A 110 -2.64 11.63 8.64
C TYR A 110 -3.09 10.18 8.55
N ALA A 111 -3.20 9.67 7.32
CA ALA A 111 -3.72 8.32 7.07
C ALA A 111 -2.78 7.21 7.54
N ASP A 112 -1.46 7.48 7.57
CA ASP A 112 -0.39 6.61 8.07
C ASP A 112 -0.52 5.16 7.60
N GLN A 113 -0.50 4.95 6.29
CA GLN A 113 -0.70 3.62 5.69
C GLN A 113 0.23 2.54 6.25
N TYR A 114 1.33 2.91 6.89
CA TYR A 114 2.32 1.99 7.45
C TYR A 114 2.00 1.53 8.87
N ASN A 115 1.17 2.28 9.61
CA ASN A 115 0.81 1.94 10.99
C ASN A 115 -0.71 1.82 11.20
N ASN A 116 -1.51 2.34 10.28
CA ASN A 116 -2.97 2.32 10.39
C ASN A 116 -3.51 0.90 10.21
N PRO A 117 -4.14 0.30 11.25
CA PRO A 117 -4.65 -1.06 11.17
C PRO A 117 -5.73 -1.26 10.10
N ALA A 118 -6.46 -0.21 9.73
CA ALA A 118 -7.45 -0.25 8.66
C ALA A 118 -6.85 -0.72 7.30
N ASN A 119 -5.54 -0.54 7.10
CA ASN A 119 -4.85 -1.04 5.91
C ASN A 119 -4.94 -2.58 5.81
N TRP A 120 -4.46 -3.31 6.81
CA TRP A 120 -4.51 -4.78 6.75
C TRP A 120 -5.93 -5.33 6.95
N GLN A 121 -6.76 -4.64 7.74
CA GLN A 121 -8.15 -5.03 7.97
C GLN A 121 -8.99 -5.00 6.69
N ALA A 122 -8.73 -4.07 5.77
CA ALA A 122 -9.38 -4.04 4.47
C ALA A 122 -9.17 -5.35 3.68
N HIS A 123 -7.99 -5.93 3.80
CA HIS A 123 -7.66 -7.18 3.14
C HIS A 123 -8.20 -8.39 3.89
N TYR A 124 -8.18 -8.35 5.22
CA TYR A 124 -8.72 -9.41 6.07
C TYR A 124 -10.22 -9.59 5.88
N HIS A 125 -10.97 -8.48 5.90
CA HIS A 125 -12.44 -8.52 5.80
C HIS A 125 -12.98 -8.64 4.38
N ALA A 126 -12.17 -8.36 3.36
CA ALA A 126 -12.64 -8.40 1.97
C ALA A 126 -11.78 -9.31 1.09
N ALA A 127 -10.50 -9.01 0.86
CA ALA A 127 -9.69 -9.73 -0.13
C ALA A 127 -9.50 -11.22 0.22
N GLY A 128 -9.27 -11.55 1.50
CA GLY A 128 -9.14 -12.94 1.98
C GLY A 128 -10.40 -13.75 1.71
N PRO A 129 -11.57 -13.37 2.25
CA PRO A 129 -12.82 -14.06 1.97
C PRO A 129 -13.18 -14.15 0.48
N GLU A 130 -12.92 -13.09 -0.29
CA GLU A 130 -13.14 -13.09 -1.74
C GLU A 130 -12.24 -14.09 -2.47
N ILE A 131 -10.97 -14.24 -2.07
CA ILE A 131 -10.07 -15.25 -2.65
C ILE A 131 -10.64 -16.64 -2.42
N MET A 132 -11.03 -16.97 -1.20
CA MET A 132 -11.58 -18.28 -0.85
C MET A 132 -12.88 -18.60 -1.60
N THR A 133 -13.78 -17.61 -1.72
CA THR A 133 -15.09 -17.84 -2.35
C THR A 133 -15.05 -17.82 -3.88
N GLN A 134 -14.09 -17.13 -4.48
CA GLN A 134 -13.98 -16.94 -5.94
C GLN A 134 -12.99 -17.90 -6.60
N THR A 135 -12.18 -18.62 -5.82
CA THR A 135 -11.26 -19.64 -6.34
C THR A 135 -11.98 -20.99 -6.39
N PRO A 136 -12.08 -21.62 -7.56
CA PRO A 136 -12.87 -22.87 -7.71
C PRO A 136 -12.22 -24.07 -7.00
N ASP A 137 -10.89 -24.11 -6.94
CA ASP A 137 -10.12 -25.16 -6.29
C ASP A 137 -9.57 -24.67 -4.93
N PRO A 138 -9.23 -25.56 -3.98
CA PRO A 138 -8.62 -25.18 -2.73
C PRO A 138 -7.33 -24.40 -2.92
N VAL A 139 -7.19 -23.25 -2.23
CA VAL A 139 -5.96 -22.46 -2.23
C VAL A 139 -4.90 -23.21 -1.43
N THR A 140 -3.76 -23.50 -2.04
CA THR A 140 -2.63 -24.15 -1.37
C THR A 140 -1.51 -23.18 -1.04
N HIS A 141 -1.32 -22.15 -1.86
CA HIS A 141 -0.26 -21.15 -1.68
C HIS A 141 -0.79 -19.76 -1.95
N PHE A 142 -0.36 -18.80 -1.14
CA PHE A 142 -0.61 -17.38 -1.36
C PHE A 142 0.72 -16.62 -1.40
N LEU A 143 1.03 -16.03 -2.55
CA LEU A 143 2.24 -15.23 -2.75
C LEU A 143 1.89 -13.75 -2.78
N CYS A 144 2.63 -12.94 -2.02
CA CYS A 144 2.40 -11.49 -1.98
C CYS A 144 3.70 -10.71 -1.78
N GLY A 145 3.86 -9.64 -2.55
CA GLY A 145 4.97 -8.69 -2.38
C GLY A 145 4.79 -7.82 -1.14
N LEU A 146 5.86 -7.58 -0.39
CA LEU A 146 5.87 -6.74 0.80
C LEU A 146 6.16 -5.28 0.45
N GLY A 147 5.15 -4.40 0.57
CA GLY A 147 5.29 -2.95 0.60
C GLY A 147 4.95 -2.44 2.00
N THR A 148 3.70 -2.04 2.25
CA THR A 148 3.19 -1.80 3.62
C THR A 148 2.93 -3.08 4.38
N SER A 149 3.07 -4.23 3.76
CA SER A 149 2.66 -5.56 4.23
C SER A 149 1.16 -5.78 4.44
N GLY A 150 0.31 -4.77 4.28
CA GLY A 150 -1.13 -4.86 4.58
C GLY A 150 -1.84 -6.01 3.88
N THR A 151 -1.52 -6.26 2.60
CA THR A 151 -2.10 -7.39 1.85
C THR A 151 -1.69 -8.73 2.45
N MET A 152 -0.39 -8.93 2.72
CA MET A 152 0.11 -10.17 3.35
C MET A 152 -0.50 -10.36 4.72
N MET A 153 -0.50 -9.32 5.57
CA MET A 153 -1.04 -9.40 6.94
C MET A 153 -2.55 -9.64 6.97
N GLY A 154 -3.30 -9.02 6.07
CA GLY A 154 -4.76 -9.18 6.04
C GLY A 154 -5.19 -10.48 5.39
N VAL A 155 -4.78 -10.73 4.16
CA VAL A 155 -5.14 -11.97 3.44
C VAL A 155 -4.55 -13.19 4.15
N GLY A 156 -3.26 -13.13 4.54
CA GLY A 156 -2.57 -14.24 5.19
C GLY A 156 -3.28 -14.69 6.47
N ARG A 157 -3.64 -13.76 7.36
CA ARG A 157 -4.43 -14.09 8.57
C ARG A 157 -5.76 -14.74 8.22
N SER A 158 -6.51 -14.16 7.28
CA SER A 158 -7.79 -14.69 6.84
C SER A 158 -7.68 -16.11 6.26
N LEU A 159 -6.63 -16.37 5.46
CA LEU A 159 -6.39 -17.69 4.89
C LEU A 159 -5.95 -18.72 5.94
N LYS A 160 -5.02 -18.35 6.84
CA LYS A 160 -4.56 -19.24 7.93
C LYS A 160 -5.67 -19.59 8.93
N GLU A 161 -6.62 -18.69 9.17
CA GLU A 161 -7.80 -18.98 9.99
C GLU A 161 -8.78 -19.94 9.30
N HIS A 162 -8.83 -19.88 7.95
CA HIS A 162 -9.66 -20.80 7.17
C HIS A 162 -9.03 -22.19 7.04
N ASP A 163 -7.73 -22.23 6.73
CA ASP A 163 -6.94 -23.46 6.58
C ASP A 163 -5.47 -23.16 6.92
N ALA A 164 -4.99 -23.73 8.02
CA ALA A 164 -3.63 -23.52 8.52
C ALA A 164 -2.54 -24.09 7.58
N ASP A 165 -2.89 -25.03 6.71
CA ASP A 165 -1.93 -25.68 5.79
C ASP A 165 -1.62 -24.82 4.55
N ILE A 166 -2.39 -23.75 4.28
CA ILE A 166 -2.11 -22.81 3.19
C ILE A 166 -0.73 -22.16 3.41
N GLN A 167 0.16 -22.33 2.44
CA GLN A 167 1.50 -21.75 2.50
C GLN A 167 1.49 -20.28 2.12
N LEU A 168 2.01 -19.42 2.99
CA LEU A 168 2.14 -17.98 2.77
C LEU A 168 3.57 -17.63 2.39
N VAL A 169 3.78 -17.11 1.18
CA VAL A 169 5.09 -16.74 0.65
C VAL A 169 5.19 -15.22 0.53
N ALA A 170 6.02 -14.61 1.37
CA ALA A 170 6.30 -13.18 1.34
C ALA A 170 7.44 -12.88 0.37
N VAL A 171 7.18 -12.07 -0.65
CA VAL A 171 8.16 -11.67 -1.65
C VAL A 171 8.69 -10.28 -1.33
N GLN A 172 10.01 -10.11 -1.28
CA GLN A 172 10.65 -8.82 -1.02
C GLN A 172 11.91 -8.63 -1.89
N PRO A 173 12.35 -7.39 -2.11
CA PRO A 173 13.63 -7.15 -2.76
C PRO A 173 14.80 -7.80 -2.00
N GLU A 174 15.80 -8.31 -2.73
CA GLU A 174 17.00 -8.90 -2.16
C GLU A 174 17.94 -7.86 -1.50
N ALA A 175 17.86 -6.60 -1.94
CA ALA A 175 18.75 -5.53 -1.49
C ALA A 175 18.01 -4.22 -1.21
N PRO A 176 18.60 -3.34 -0.36
CA PRO A 176 18.02 -2.02 -0.03
C PRO A 176 17.79 -1.13 -1.26
N PHE A 177 18.75 -1.13 -2.19
CA PHE A 177 18.65 -0.39 -3.46
C PHE A 177 18.13 -1.32 -4.54
N HIS A 178 16.88 -1.11 -4.94
CA HIS A 178 16.19 -1.94 -5.92
C HIS A 178 15.24 -1.11 -6.79
N GLY A 179 14.96 -1.59 -8.01
CA GLY A 179 14.02 -0.98 -8.94
C GLY A 179 12.61 -1.61 -8.92
N ILE A 180 12.25 -2.37 -7.89
CA ILE A 180 10.94 -3.02 -7.77
C ILE A 180 10.01 -2.07 -7.02
N GLU A 181 9.34 -1.19 -7.76
CA GLU A 181 8.49 -0.17 -7.17
C GLU A 181 7.32 -0.75 -6.36
N GLY A 182 7.07 -0.12 -5.20
CA GLY A 182 6.00 -0.51 -4.29
C GLY A 182 6.35 -1.62 -3.30
N LEU A 183 7.49 -2.28 -3.45
CA LEU A 183 8.03 -3.20 -2.45
C LEU A 183 9.05 -2.50 -1.54
N LYS A 184 9.28 -3.09 -0.36
CA LYS A 184 10.29 -2.66 0.62
C LYS A 184 11.22 -3.82 0.95
N HIS A 185 12.49 -3.49 1.12
CA HIS A 185 13.47 -4.38 1.75
C HIS A 185 13.33 -4.21 3.26
N MET A 186 12.65 -5.15 3.93
CA MET A 186 12.19 -4.99 5.31
C MET A 186 13.32 -4.77 6.33
N GLN A 187 14.52 -5.34 6.07
CA GLN A 187 15.66 -5.20 6.99
C GLN A 187 16.28 -3.80 7.01
N SER A 188 16.08 -2.97 5.98
CA SER A 188 16.71 -1.65 5.86
C SER A 188 15.75 -0.47 5.88
N ALA A 189 14.45 -0.72 5.74
CA ALA A 189 13.42 0.31 5.70
C ALA A 189 12.73 0.49 7.06
N ILE A 190 12.00 1.61 7.24
CA ILE A 190 11.06 1.74 8.36
C ILE A 190 10.02 0.62 8.23
N VAL A 191 10.03 -0.29 9.21
CA VAL A 191 9.12 -1.45 9.25
C VAL A 191 7.71 -0.98 9.57
N PRO A 192 6.67 -1.42 8.82
CA PRO A 192 5.29 -1.11 9.13
C PRO A 192 4.88 -1.65 10.52
N GLY A 193 4.13 -0.85 11.29
CA GLY A 193 3.82 -1.19 12.69
C GLY A 193 2.94 -2.42 12.91
N PHE A 194 2.22 -2.87 11.88
CA PHE A 194 1.41 -4.10 11.94
C PHE A 194 2.06 -5.31 11.24
N TYR A 195 3.31 -5.16 10.77
CA TYR A 195 4.04 -6.26 10.13
C TYR A 195 4.45 -7.30 11.17
N ASP A 196 4.16 -8.55 10.85
CA ASP A 196 4.58 -9.73 11.61
C ASP A 196 5.35 -10.64 10.65
N GLU A 197 6.66 -10.76 10.87
CA GLU A 197 7.53 -11.59 10.03
C GLU A 197 7.23 -13.09 10.14
N ASN A 198 6.64 -13.52 11.27
CA ASN A 198 6.34 -14.92 11.53
C ASN A 198 5.04 -15.41 10.89
N LEU A 199 4.25 -14.51 10.30
CA LEU A 199 3.00 -14.89 9.63
C LEU A 199 3.26 -15.65 8.32
N ALA A 200 4.30 -15.27 7.58
CA ALA A 200 4.67 -15.95 6.34
C ALA A 200 5.50 -17.20 6.62
N ASP A 201 5.16 -18.30 5.95
CA ASP A 201 5.89 -19.56 6.05
C ASP A 201 7.23 -19.50 5.32
N GLU A 202 7.32 -18.65 4.27
CA GLU A 202 8.53 -18.46 3.47
C GLU A 202 8.73 -16.99 3.12
N HIS A 203 10.00 -16.54 3.14
CA HIS A 203 10.44 -15.24 2.65
C HIS A 203 11.32 -15.40 1.42
N LEU A 204 10.81 -14.95 0.27
CA LEU A 204 11.47 -15.07 -1.02
C LEU A 204 12.12 -13.73 -1.43
N PRO A 205 13.45 -13.60 -1.34
CA PRO A 205 14.14 -12.43 -1.86
C PRO A 205 14.21 -12.48 -3.40
N ILE A 206 13.94 -11.36 -4.07
CA ILE A 206 13.99 -11.25 -5.52
C ILE A 206 14.90 -10.13 -5.97
N ARG A 207 15.63 -10.37 -7.07
CA ARG A 207 16.47 -9.37 -7.73
C ARG A 207 15.62 -8.53 -8.68
N THR A 208 16.00 -7.26 -8.83
CA THR A 208 15.33 -6.32 -9.75
C THR A 208 15.28 -6.86 -11.18
N GLU A 209 16.39 -7.39 -11.67
CA GLU A 209 16.51 -7.92 -13.03
C GLU A 209 15.57 -9.12 -13.26
N GLY A 210 15.50 -10.03 -12.27
CA GLY A 210 14.59 -11.18 -12.32
C GLY A 210 13.12 -10.78 -12.37
N GLY A 211 12.73 -9.76 -11.58
CA GLY A 211 11.38 -9.19 -11.61
C GLY A 211 11.04 -8.56 -12.97
N LEU A 212 11.96 -7.78 -13.55
CA LEU A 212 11.80 -7.18 -14.87
C LEU A 212 11.73 -8.21 -15.99
N GLU A 213 12.56 -9.26 -15.93
CA GLU A 213 12.54 -10.36 -16.89
C GLU A 213 11.21 -11.10 -16.84
N MET A 214 10.76 -11.47 -15.65
CA MET A 214 9.48 -12.15 -15.47
C MET A 214 8.29 -11.31 -15.96
N THR A 215 8.30 -10.01 -15.69
CA THR A 215 7.28 -9.08 -16.21
C THR A 215 7.23 -9.09 -17.74
N ARG A 216 8.39 -9.10 -18.40
CA ARG A 216 8.45 -9.18 -19.87
C ARG A 216 7.97 -10.52 -20.42
N ARG A 217 8.27 -11.61 -19.72
CA ARG A 217 7.79 -12.95 -20.08
C ARG A 217 6.27 -13.02 -20.00
N LEU A 218 5.69 -12.63 -18.87
CA LEU A 218 4.23 -12.63 -18.65
C LEU A 218 3.46 -11.76 -19.64
N ALA A 219 4.08 -10.68 -20.15
CA ALA A 219 3.47 -9.84 -21.17
C ALA A 219 3.48 -10.47 -22.58
N ARG A 220 4.27 -11.53 -22.81
CA ARG A 220 4.41 -12.21 -24.12
C ARG A 220 3.70 -13.57 -24.17
N GLU A 221 3.53 -14.20 -23.03
CA GLU A 221 2.85 -15.50 -22.87
C GLU A 221 1.35 -15.31 -22.57
#